data_4b745ad907af8882be6e081ac7f654fa
#
_entry.id   4b745ad907af8882be6e081ac7f654fa
#
_cell.length_a   1.000
_cell.length_b   1.000
_cell.length_c   1.000
_cell.angle_alpha   90.00
_cell.angle_beta   90.00
_cell.angle_gamma   90.00
#
_symmetry.space_group_name_H-M   'P 1'
#
loop_
_entity.id
_entity.type
_entity.pdbx_description
1 polymer ?
#
loop_
_entity_poly.entity_id
_entity_poly.type
_entity_poly.pdbx_seq_one_letter_code
_entity_poly.pdbx_strand_id
1 'polypeptide(L)'
;MQTDFHLLYPPDYDRNKAVPMKDYKFIHALKIDAMVILIKESYRGVADLSLENFFSTDERVLEYRLGVVEDLVENPSLYEVFCKAVSIIYNINDMRRVLNSDFTTDSALRSVRYLEMYQEIVNLFADALEKAEIHSEGMQNFKKEIHSIVASSEYQSLNEELPKMELNFGHIKSVTVGINLDGNLRPKEAGLISVNEEQFHPGTIMDRLLKKGKKDKWHLMSALYPLSRVLHNDEQDAIDYSMNAALQTIFAKSLREFEPLVQNYYHINTNMFIALLDDIRFLTAGVKFIRSMKEKGFAMCRPKIASMQEKRCGLKHVYNPMLAVNSVEETIVSNSFELDEKGRFYLITGPNHGGKSIFAYSIGMAQALFQLGLFVPAEEAVMSPVSGIFTHFPASDENNYGMGRLESECARLSEIMKQLSDTDMLLMDESFSSTSGLEAGYIASEVLTGIGIIGCCGLYVTHIHDLTQQLDTYNEHPENKGKIDNLVAMMESKEEGTRSYRVIRTTPDGLSYARDIAKRYGLDLEDILKR
;
A
#
# COMPACT_ATOMS: atom_id res chain seq x y z
N MET A 1 8.50 19.18 -24.30
CA MET A 1 7.17 18.83 -23.82
C MET A 1 7.38 17.90 -22.64
N GLN A 2 6.98 18.31 -21.43
CA GLN A 2 6.99 17.40 -20.29
C GLN A 2 5.89 16.36 -20.56
N THR A 3 6.26 15.13 -20.87
CA THR A 3 5.32 14.02 -20.90
C THR A 3 4.95 13.72 -19.46
N ASP A 4 3.70 14.02 -19.06
CA ASP A 4 3.11 13.56 -17.80
C ASP A 4 2.89 12.05 -17.89
N PHE A 5 3.99 11.29 -17.89
CA PHE A 5 3.93 9.84 -17.92
C PHE A 5 3.55 9.29 -16.54
N HIS A 6 2.60 8.37 -16.51
CA HIS A 6 2.13 7.69 -15.29
C HIS A 6 2.07 6.18 -15.50
N LEU A 7 2.47 5.41 -14.49
CA LEU A 7 2.36 3.95 -14.49
C LEU A 7 0.96 3.44 -14.17
N LEU A 8 0.13 4.28 -13.54
CA LEU A 8 -1.21 3.89 -13.05
C LEU A 8 -2.35 4.43 -13.92
N TYR A 9 -2.05 5.22 -14.95
CA TYR A 9 -3.06 5.84 -15.80
C TYR A 9 -2.67 5.76 -17.28
N PRO A 10 -3.63 5.48 -18.19
CA PRO A 10 -3.37 5.56 -19.62
C PRO A 10 -2.84 6.95 -20.02
N PRO A 11 -1.99 7.04 -21.07
CA PRO A 11 -1.32 8.30 -21.44
C PRO A 11 -2.26 9.46 -21.80
N ASP A 12 -3.45 9.16 -22.29
CA ASP A 12 -4.48 10.13 -22.69
C ASP A 12 -5.55 10.36 -21.58
N TYR A 13 -5.35 9.82 -20.40
CA TYR A 13 -6.31 9.95 -19.29
C TYR A 13 -6.17 11.28 -18.57
N ASP A 14 -7.25 12.06 -18.59
CA ASP A 14 -7.31 13.35 -17.88
C ASP A 14 -7.67 13.12 -16.39
N ARG A 15 -6.68 13.10 -15.52
CA ARG A 15 -6.84 12.90 -14.06
C ARG A 15 -7.75 13.94 -13.41
N ASN A 16 -7.86 15.14 -13.98
CA ASN A 16 -8.74 16.19 -13.45
C ASN A 16 -10.22 15.88 -13.67
N LYS A 17 -10.52 14.96 -14.58
CA LYS A 17 -11.89 14.47 -14.84
C LYS A 17 -12.21 13.16 -14.12
N ALA A 18 -11.26 12.62 -13.37
CA ALA A 18 -11.51 11.41 -12.57
C ALA A 18 -12.65 11.66 -11.59
N VAL A 19 -13.62 10.74 -11.56
CA VAL A 19 -14.70 10.76 -10.58
C VAL A 19 -14.20 10.05 -9.32
N PRO A 20 -14.03 10.76 -8.20
CA PRO A 20 -13.61 10.13 -6.96
C PRO A 20 -14.73 9.24 -6.42
N MET A 21 -14.37 8.29 -5.57
CA MET A 21 -15.36 7.53 -4.82
C MET A 21 -16.10 8.44 -3.83
N LYS A 22 -17.35 8.11 -3.55
CA LYS A 22 -18.23 8.93 -2.68
C LYS A 22 -17.81 8.93 -1.21
N ASP A 23 -17.19 7.86 -0.72
CA ASP A 23 -16.74 7.72 0.66
C ASP A 23 -15.46 6.87 0.72
N TYR A 24 -14.61 7.11 1.72
CA TYR A 24 -13.37 6.36 1.98
C TYR A 24 -13.30 5.77 3.39
N LYS A 25 -14.35 5.90 4.21
CA LYS A 25 -14.40 5.35 5.58
C LYS A 25 -14.27 3.83 5.60
N PHE A 26 -14.66 3.17 4.50
CA PHE A 26 -14.50 1.72 4.33
C PHE A 26 -13.05 1.25 4.41
N ILE A 27 -12.06 2.11 4.10
CA ILE A 27 -10.63 1.77 4.17
C ILE A 27 -10.27 1.28 5.59
N HIS A 28 -10.68 2.03 6.60
CA HIS A 28 -10.47 1.66 8.00
C HIS A 28 -11.43 0.56 8.46
N ALA A 29 -12.70 0.64 8.09
CA ALA A 29 -13.72 -0.32 8.48
C ALA A 29 -13.41 -1.74 7.99
N LEU A 30 -12.88 -1.88 6.77
CA LEU A 30 -12.45 -3.14 6.17
C LEU A 30 -10.95 -3.45 6.44
N LYS A 31 -10.25 -2.61 7.21
CA LYS A 31 -8.82 -2.77 7.56
C LYS A 31 -7.89 -2.86 6.33
N ILE A 32 -8.23 -2.18 5.24
CA ILE A 32 -7.42 -2.19 4.01
C ILE A 32 -6.12 -1.43 4.22
N ASP A 33 -6.12 -0.40 5.05
CA ASP A 33 -4.92 0.33 5.50
C ASP A 33 -3.92 -0.57 6.24
N ALA A 34 -4.39 -1.58 6.98
CA ALA A 34 -3.51 -2.56 7.63
C ALA A 34 -2.66 -3.34 6.61
N MET A 35 -3.16 -3.58 5.40
CA MET A 35 -2.39 -4.21 4.32
C MET A 35 -1.24 -3.32 3.86
N VAL A 36 -1.41 -2.00 3.87
CA VAL A 36 -0.34 -1.03 3.58
C VAL A 36 0.67 -0.96 4.71
N ILE A 37 0.21 -1.07 5.96
CA ILE A 37 1.10 -1.06 7.14
C ILE A 37 2.05 -2.26 7.13
N LEU A 38 1.58 -3.45 6.76
CA LEU A 38 2.43 -4.64 6.60
C LEU A 38 3.54 -4.45 5.54
N ILE A 39 3.36 -3.49 4.66
CA ILE A 39 4.27 -3.14 3.58
C ILE A 39 5.21 -2.00 4.00
N LYS A 40 4.79 -1.11 4.92
CA LYS A 40 5.61 0.01 5.44
C LYS A 40 6.92 -0.42 6.10
N GLU A 41 6.96 -1.60 6.71
CA GLU A 41 8.19 -2.13 7.31
C GLU A 41 9.36 -2.26 6.33
N SER A 42 9.08 -2.26 5.02
CA SER A 42 10.08 -2.37 3.97
C SER A 42 10.75 -1.02 3.60
N TYR A 43 10.12 0.12 3.91
CA TYR A 43 10.58 1.44 3.49
C TYR A 43 10.59 2.44 4.67
N ARG A 44 11.57 2.30 5.57
CA ARG A 44 11.74 3.20 6.72
C ARG A 44 11.98 4.65 6.26
N GLY A 45 11.23 5.58 6.85
CA GLY A 45 11.42 7.02 6.65
C GLY A 45 10.68 7.65 5.47
N VAL A 46 9.85 6.91 4.75
CA VAL A 46 9.03 7.44 3.66
C VAL A 46 7.67 7.90 4.21
N ALA A 47 7.20 9.07 3.79
CA ALA A 47 5.88 9.60 4.16
C ALA A 47 4.76 8.60 3.85
N ASP A 48 3.66 8.70 4.60
CA ASP A 48 2.51 7.81 4.42
C ASP A 48 1.92 7.93 3.02
N LEU A 49 1.65 6.77 2.41
CA LEU A 49 0.95 6.69 1.14
C LEU A 49 -0.57 6.71 1.43
N SER A 50 -1.28 7.73 0.97
CA SER A 50 -2.74 7.75 1.09
C SER A 50 -3.37 6.87 0.02
N LEU A 51 -4.04 5.79 0.45
CA LEU A 51 -4.74 4.88 -0.47
C LEU A 51 -5.88 5.54 -1.23
N GLU A 52 -6.49 6.58 -0.66
CA GLU A 52 -7.60 7.30 -1.27
C GLU A 52 -7.30 7.77 -2.68
N ASN A 53 -6.05 8.17 -2.92
CA ASN A 53 -5.58 8.67 -4.21
C ASN A 53 -5.50 7.59 -5.32
N PHE A 54 -5.60 6.32 -4.96
CA PHE A 54 -5.43 5.20 -5.89
C PHE A 54 -6.73 4.50 -6.26
N PHE A 55 -7.83 4.76 -5.57
CA PHE A 55 -9.13 4.19 -5.98
C PHE A 55 -9.59 4.77 -7.31
N SER A 56 -10.17 3.91 -8.14
CA SER A 56 -10.77 4.31 -9.43
C SER A 56 -12.10 3.61 -9.64
N THR A 57 -13.01 4.34 -10.27
CA THR A 57 -14.28 3.81 -10.79
C THR A 57 -14.24 3.66 -12.31
N ASP A 58 -13.15 4.06 -12.95
CA ASP A 58 -12.97 4.01 -14.40
C ASP A 58 -12.41 2.65 -14.83
N GLU A 59 -13.17 1.94 -15.65
CA GLU A 59 -12.87 0.59 -16.14
C GLU A 59 -11.53 0.55 -16.91
N ARG A 60 -11.23 1.59 -17.69
CA ARG A 60 -10.01 1.68 -18.48
C ARG A 60 -8.77 1.87 -17.60
N VAL A 61 -8.89 2.67 -16.54
CA VAL A 61 -7.83 2.85 -15.54
C VAL A 61 -7.58 1.55 -14.80
N LEU A 62 -8.65 0.85 -14.39
CA LEU A 62 -8.53 -0.43 -13.70
C LEU A 62 -7.86 -1.49 -14.58
N GLU A 63 -8.25 -1.60 -15.85
CA GLU A 63 -7.64 -2.55 -16.80
C GLU A 63 -6.15 -2.25 -17.01
N TYR A 64 -5.80 -0.97 -17.17
CA TYR A 64 -4.43 -0.52 -17.34
C TYR A 64 -3.56 -0.92 -16.13
N ARG A 65 -4.04 -0.66 -14.90
CA ARG A 65 -3.34 -1.01 -13.66
C ARG A 65 -3.20 -2.51 -13.46
N LEU A 66 -4.29 -3.26 -13.67
CA LEU A 66 -4.27 -4.72 -13.56
C LEU A 66 -3.22 -5.34 -14.48
N GLY A 67 -3.06 -4.81 -15.68
CA GLY A 67 -2.00 -5.25 -16.58
C GLY A 67 -0.60 -4.98 -16.03
N VAL A 68 -0.34 -3.78 -15.52
CA VAL A 68 0.96 -3.43 -14.91
C VAL A 68 1.26 -4.30 -13.68
N VAL A 69 0.24 -4.55 -12.84
CA VAL A 69 0.37 -5.44 -11.68
C VAL A 69 0.67 -6.88 -12.12
N GLU A 70 0.00 -7.37 -13.16
CA GLU A 70 0.20 -8.71 -13.71
C GLU A 70 1.66 -8.89 -14.19
N ASP A 71 2.17 -7.96 -15.00
CA ASP A 71 3.56 -7.99 -15.45
C ASP A 71 4.55 -8.05 -14.28
N LEU A 72 4.31 -7.29 -13.20
CA LEU A 72 5.17 -7.30 -12.01
C LEU A 72 5.03 -8.58 -11.16
N VAL A 73 3.85 -9.19 -11.14
CA VAL A 73 3.63 -10.47 -10.44
C VAL A 73 4.33 -11.61 -11.19
N GLU A 74 4.28 -11.60 -12.52
CA GLU A 74 4.85 -12.65 -13.38
C GLU A 74 6.36 -12.51 -13.57
N ASN A 75 6.93 -11.29 -13.40
CA ASN A 75 8.37 -11.03 -13.53
C ASN A 75 9.03 -10.67 -12.18
N PRO A 76 9.47 -11.65 -11.38
CA PRO A 76 10.11 -11.40 -10.08
C PRO A 76 11.33 -10.47 -10.13
N SER A 77 12.16 -10.61 -11.16
CA SER A 77 13.36 -9.78 -11.35
C SER A 77 13.01 -8.32 -11.63
N LEU A 78 11.96 -8.07 -12.43
CA LEU A 78 11.46 -6.72 -12.68
C LEU A 78 10.88 -6.10 -11.39
N TYR A 79 10.12 -6.87 -10.64
CA TYR A 79 9.61 -6.44 -9.33
C TYR A 79 10.73 -6.03 -8.36
N GLU A 80 11.82 -6.80 -8.28
CA GLU A 80 12.97 -6.43 -7.44
C GLU A 80 13.63 -5.11 -7.88
N VAL A 81 13.65 -4.85 -9.17
CA VAL A 81 14.14 -3.58 -9.71
C VAL A 81 13.24 -2.42 -9.28
N PHE A 82 11.92 -2.58 -9.35
CA PHE A 82 10.98 -1.59 -8.85
C PHE A 82 11.18 -1.33 -7.34
N CYS A 83 11.41 -2.37 -6.54
CA CYS A 83 11.73 -2.22 -5.12
C CYS A 83 13.03 -1.42 -4.87
N LYS A 84 14.09 -1.67 -5.64
CA LYS A 84 15.35 -0.92 -5.55
C LYS A 84 15.18 0.54 -5.98
N ALA A 85 14.39 0.76 -7.02
CA ALA A 85 14.13 2.10 -7.57
C ALA A 85 13.52 3.05 -6.53
N VAL A 86 12.66 2.57 -5.62
CA VAL A 86 12.07 3.41 -4.56
C VAL A 86 13.14 4.14 -3.74
N SER A 87 14.17 3.44 -3.29
CA SER A 87 15.24 4.05 -2.47
C SER A 87 16.11 5.01 -3.28
N ILE A 88 16.39 4.71 -4.54
CA ILE A 88 17.16 5.58 -5.42
C ILE A 88 16.40 6.87 -5.72
N ILE A 89 15.12 6.76 -6.10
CA ILE A 89 14.27 7.93 -6.41
C ILE A 89 14.08 8.80 -5.16
N TYR A 90 13.89 8.17 -3.99
CA TYR A 90 13.79 8.91 -2.73
C TYR A 90 15.05 9.74 -2.47
N ASN A 91 16.24 9.13 -2.63
CA ASN A 91 17.52 9.84 -2.47
C ASN A 91 17.70 10.96 -3.49
N ILE A 92 17.29 10.75 -4.76
CA ILE A 92 17.28 11.79 -5.79
C ILE A 92 16.40 12.97 -5.36
N ASN A 93 15.19 12.70 -4.86
CA ASN A 93 14.25 13.74 -4.42
C ASN A 93 14.76 14.51 -3.20
N ASP A 94 15.40 13.82 -2.24
CA ASP A 94 15.98 14.45 -1.06
C ASP A 94 17.18 15.35 -1.43
N MET A 95 18.10 14.86 -2.24
CA MET A 95 19.23 15.65 -2.73
C MET A 95 18.81 16.88 -3.52
N ARG A 96 17.76 16.79 -4.34
CA ARG A 96 17.25 17.92 -5.11
C ARG A 96 16.82 19.09 -4.22
N ARG A 97 16.27 18.81 -3.02
CA ARG A 97 15.86 19.85 -2.05
C ARG A 97 17.05 20.65 -1.53
N VAL A 98 18.21 19.99 -1.41
CA VAL A 98 19.44 20.61 -0.87
C VAL A 98 20.23 21.35 -1.94
N LEU A 99 20.14 20.97 -3.21
CA LEU A 99 20.91 21.55 -4.32
C LEU A 99 20.43 22.95 -4.77
N ASN A 100 19.33 23.44 -4.24
CA ASN A 100 18.79 24.80 -4.56
C ASN A 100 19.55 25.95 -3.86
N SER A 101 20.69 25.68 -3.19
CA SER A 101 21.54 26.65 -2.52
C SER A 101 22.78 26.98 -3.36
N ASP A 102 23.55 28.01 -2.96
CA ASP A 102 24.74 28.48 -3.66
C ASP A 102 25.73 27.34 -4.00
N PHE A 103 26.37 27.44 -5.17
CA PHE A 103 27.30 26.42 -5.67
C PHE A 103 28.56 26.41 -4.80
N THR A 104 28.69 25.36 -3.98
CA THR A 104 29.83 25.09 -3.09
C THR A 104 30.48 23.76 -3.45
N THR A 105 31.63 23.43 -2.86
CA THR A 105 32.25 22.10 -3.05
C THR A 105 31.30 20.96 -2.66
N ASP A 106 30.58 21.13 -1.57
CA ASP A 106 29.61 20.14 -1.09
C ASP A 106 28.45 19.99 -2.09
N SER A 107 27.93 21.11 -2.61
CA SER A 107 26.87 21.07 -3.64
C SER A 107 27.36 20.45 -4.95
N ALA A 108 28.63 20.65 -5.36
CA ALA A 108 29.19 20.04 -6.54
C ALA A 108 29.33 18.52 -6.40
N LEU A 109 29.88 18.04 -5.28
CA LEU A 109 29.97 16.59 -5.00
C LEU A 109 28.58 15.93 -4.91
N ARG A 110 27.62 16.61 -4.28
CA ARG A 110 26.23 16.15 -4.25
C ARG A 110 25.60 16.12 -5.64
N SER A 111 25.94 17.09 -6.50
CA SER A 111 25.44 17.11 -7.88
C SER A 111 26.00 15.95 -8.71
N VAL A 112 27.28 15.60 -8.58
CA VAL A 112 27.84 14.40 -9.21
C VAL A 112 27.10 13.16 -8.72
N ARG A 113 26.94 13.00 -7.41
CA ARG A 113 26.20 11.87 -6.83
C ARG A 113 24.74 11.81 -7.29
N TYR A 114 24.09 12.95 -7.46
CA TYR A 114 22.76 13.05 -8.03
C TYR A 114 22.70 12.54 -9.48
N LEU A 115 23.70 12.90 -10.31
CA LEU A 115 23.81 12.43 -11.69
C LEU A 115 24.12 10.93 -11.78
N GLU A 116 24.99 10.42 -10.89
CA GLU A 116 25.26 8.97 -10.75
C GLU A 116 23.98 8.20 -10.46
N MET A 117 23.17 8.65 -9.49
CA MET A 117 21.90 8.00 -9.15
C MET A 117 20.87 8.09 -10.29
N TYR A 118 20.86 9.19 -11.03
CA TYR A 118 20.03 9.30 -12.23
C TYR A 118 20.45 8.30 -13.30
N GLN A 119 21.74 8.18 -13.55
CA GLN A 119 22.29 7.18 -14.48
C GLN A 119 21.99 5.75 -13.99
N GLU A 120 22.19 5.48 -12.71
CA GLU A 120 21.91 4.19 -12.08
C GLU A 120 20.47 3.76 -12.29
N ILE A 121 19.48 4.65 -12.04
CA ILE A 121 18.07 4.30 -12.18
C ILE A 121 17.65 4.09 -13.64
N VAL A 122 18.16 4.91 -14.57
CA VAL A 122 17.88 4.74 -16.00
C VAL A 122 18.41 3.41 -16.50
N ASN A 123 19.68 3.07 -16.20
CA ASN A 123 20.29 1.81 -16.60
C ASN A 123 19.59 0.60 -15.93
N LEU A 124 19.25 0.72 -14.66
CA LEU A 124 18.55 -0.32 -13.91
C LEU A 124 17.20 -0.69 -14.57
N PHE A 125 16.40 0.32 -14.95
CA PHE A 125 15.15 0.07 -15.66
C PHE A 125 15.36 -0.39 -17.10
N ALA A 126 16.30 0.20 -17.84
CA ALA A 126 16.58 -0.20 -19.21
C ALA A 126 16.96 -1.69 -19.29
N ASP A 127 17.90 -2.13 -18.45
CA ASP A 127 18.34 -3.52 -18.39
C ASP A 127 17.23 -4.50 -17.97
N ALA A 128 16.40 -4.10 -17.02
CA ALA A 128 15.32 -4.96 -16.52
C ALA A 128 14.17 -5.09 -17.52
N LEU A 129 13.77 -3.99 -18.16
CA LEU A 129 12.67 -3.97 -19.14
C LEU A 129 13.04 -4.67 -20.47
N GLU A 130 14.34 -4.76 -20.81
CA GLU A 130 14.80 -5.56 -21.95
C GLU A 130 14.70 -7.07 -21.68
N LYS A 131 14.93 -7.50 -20.45
CA LYS A 131 14.95 -8.91 -20.05
C LYS A 131 13.59 -9.45 -19.67
N ALA A 132 12.65 -8.57 -19.29
CA ALA A 132 11.34 -8.96 -18.83
C ALA A 132 10.38 -9.24 -20.00
N GLU A 133 9.57 -10.26 -19.87
CA GLU A 133 8.43 -10.50 -20.75
C GLU A 133 7.26 -9.65 -20.25
N ILE A 134 6.97 -8.55 -20.94
CA ILE A 134 5.94 -7.57 -20.58
C ILE A 134 4.85 -7.52 -21.64
N HIS A 135 3.60 -7.55 -21.18
CA HIS A 135 2.42 -7.60 -22.05
C HIS A 135 1.53 -6.37 -21.92
N SER A 136 1.53 -5.71 -20.74
CA SER A 136 0.65 -4.57 -20.47
C SER A 136 1.04 -3.33 -21.25
N GLU A 137 0.02 -2.56 -21.63
CA GLU A 137 0.21 -1.24 -22.25
C GLU A 137 1.07 -0.33 -21.37
N GLY A 138 0.84 -0.35 -20.04
CA GLY A 138 1.56 0.47 -19.08
C GLY A 138 3.06 0.21 -19.06
N MET A 139 3.45 -1.06 -18.98
CA MET A 139 4.87 -1.44 -18.99
C MET A 139 5.53 -1.22 -20.36
N GLN A 140 4.80 -1.46 -21.46
CA GLN A 140 5.30 -1.17 -22.79
C GLN A 140 5.55 0.33 -23.00
N ASN A 141 4.65 1.18 -22.51
CA ASN A 141 4.82 2.63 -22.55
C ASN A 141 5.98 3.07 -21.67
N PHE A 142 6.13 2.49 -20.48
CA PHE A 142 7.27 2.76 -19.62
C PHE A 142 8.60 2.37 -20.28
N LYS A 143 8.65 1.20 -20.93
CA LYS A 143 9.82 0.77 -21.71
C LYS A 143 10.16 1.78 -22.80
N LYS A 144 9.18 2.29 -23.55
CA LYS A 144 9.39 3.31 -24.59
C LYS A 144 9.96 4.61 -24.00
N GLU A 145 9.44 5.07 -22.86
CA GLU A 145 9.95 6.28 -22.19
C GLU A 145 11.40 6.10 -21.74
N ILE A 146 11.74 4.99 -21.11
CA ILE A 146 13.12 4.69 -20.71
C ILE A 146 14.05 4.62 -21.93
N HIS A 147 13.62 3.96 -23.02
CA HIS A 147 14.40 3.92 -24.27
C HIS A 147 14.59 5.32 -24.88
N SER A 148 13.58 6.17 -24.82
CA SER A 148 13.67 7.55 -25.28
C SER A 148 14.73 8.34 -24.49
N ILE A 149 14.78 8.14 -23.17
CA ILE A 149 15.82 8.74 -22.31
C ILE A 149 17.19 8.23 -22.72
N VAL A 150 17.38 6.90 -22.82
CA VAL A 150 18.67 6.28 -23.18
C VAL A 150 19.17 6.74 -24.56
N ALA A 151 18.26 6.95 -25.50
CA ALA A 151 18.58 7.40 -26.86
C ALA A 151 18.80 8.92 -26.96
N SER A 152 18.49 9.70 -25.92
CA SER A 152 18.65 11.15 -25.95
C SER A 152 20.12 11.58 -25.99
N SER A 153 20.42 12.67 -26.70
CA SER A 153 21.75 13.25 -26.77
C SER A 153 22.27 13.66 -25.40
N GLU A 154 21.41 14.15 -24.56
CA GLU A 154 21.70 14.58 -23.19
C GLU A 154 22.18 13.41 -22.32
N TYR A 155 21.47 12.28 -22.37
CA TYR A 155 21.83 11.09 -21.59
C TYR A 155 23.14 10.45 -22.11
N GLN A 156 23.33 10.39 -23.42
CA GLN A 156 24.56 9.86 -24.01
C GLN A 156 25.76 10.72 -23.64
N SER A 157 25.63 12.05 -23.72
CA SER A 157 26.66 12.99 -23.28
C SER A 157 26.97 12.84 -21.79
N LEU A 158 25.94 12.65 -20.94
CA LEU A 158 26.12 12.36 -19.51
C LEU A 158 26.98 11.09 -19.30
N ASN A 159 26.65 10.01 -20.01
CA ASN A 159 27.40 8.75 -19.92
C ASN A 159 28.89 8.87 -20.30
N GLU A 160 29.22 9.79 -21.20
CA GLU A 160 30.61 10.03 -21.61
C GLU A 160 31.36 10.92 -20.61
N GLU A 161 30.69 11.86 -19.98
CA GLU A 161 31.29 12.89 -19.13
C GLU A 161 31.36 12.52 -17.66
N LEU A 162 30.32 11.80 -17.14
CA LEU A 162 30.25 11.44 -15.72
C LEU A 162 31.46 10.63 -15.22
N PRO A 163 32.00 9.62 -15.96
CA PRO A 163 33.20 8.91 -15.53
C PRO A 163 34.44 9.80 -15.45
N LYS A 164 34.51 10.86 -16.27
CA LYS A 164 35.62 11.82 -16.22
C LYS A 164 35.57 12.69 -14.97
N MET A 165 34.35 13.00 -14.51
CA MET A 165 34.13 13.71 -13.25
C MET A 165 34.53 12.84 -12.04
N GLU A 166 34.15 11.55 -12.04
CA GLU A 166 34.52 10.60 -10.97
C GLU A 166 36.05 10.40 -10.87
N LEU A 167 36.76 10.29 -12.01
CA LEU A 167 38.21 10.08 -12.02
C LEU A 167 38.96 11.22 -11.33
N ASN A 168 38.45 12.45 -11.35
CA ASN A 168 39.10 13.59 -10.70
C ASN A 168 38.99 13.59 -9.17
N PHE A 169 38.04 12.85 -8.61
CA PHE A 169 37.84 12.71 -7.16
C PHE A 169 38.18 11.30 -6.65
N GLY A 170 38.14 10.30 -7.53
CA GLY A 170 38.29 8.89 -7.17
C GLY A 170 39.67 8.48 -6.64
N HIS A 171 40.71 9.27 -6.91
CA HIS A 171 42.06 9.01 -6.39
C HIS A 171 42.23 9.45 -4.92
N ILE A 172 41.29 10.24 -4.38
CA ILE A 172 41.32 10.64 -2.95
C ILE A 172 40.71 9.52 -2.12
N LYS A 173 41.54 8.90 -1.31
CA LYS A 173 41.13 7.77 -0.44
C LYS A 173 41.05 8.14 1.03
N SER A 174 41.76 9.17 1.47
CA SER A 174 41.72 9.66 2.85
C SER A 174 42.18 11.11 2.95
N VAL A 175 41.86 11.72 4.07
CA VAL A 175 42.31 13.06 4.45
C VAL A 175 42.95 13.00 5.83
N THR A 176 43.97 13.84 6.07
CA THR A 176 44.56 14.04 7.39
C THR A 176 44.03 15.35 7.97
N VAL A 177 43.38 15.31 9.12
CA VAL A 177 42.84 16.47 9.81
C VAL A 177 43.65 16.73 11.08
N GLY A 178 44.11 17.97 11.28
CA GLY A 178 44.69 18.45 12.52
C GLY A 178 43.64 19.11 13.39
N ILE A 179 43.64 18.81 14.69
CA ILE A 179 42.73 19.40 15.67
C ILE A 179 43.55 20.08 16.73
N ASN A 180 43.44 21.41 16.89
CA ASN A 180 44.01 22.16 17.98
C ASN A 180 43.13 22.05 19.24
N LEU A 181 43.75 21.87 20.40
CA LEU A 181 43.04 21.76 21.65
C LEU A 181 43.21 23.04 22.46
N ASP A 182 42.21 23.37 23.28
CA ASP A 182 42.31 24.41 24.31
C ASP A 182 43.05 23.94 25.57
N GLY A 183 43.20 24.81 26.56
CA GLY A 183 43.87 24.49 27.82
C GLY A 183 43.18 23.40 28.65
N ASN A 184 41.96 22.99 28.31
CA ASN A 184 41.19 21.93 28.97
C ASN A 184 41.14 20.65 28.10
N LEU A 185 41.97 20.57 27.05
CA LEU A 185 42.02 19.47 26.08
C LEU A 185 40.75 19.29 25.25
N ARG A 186 39.96 20.35 25.06
CA ARG A 186 38.79 20.32 24.18
C ARG A 186 39.16 20.78 22.79
N PRO A 187 38.55 20.20 21.74
CA PRO A 187 38.75 20.66 20.37
C PRO A 187 38.39 22.15 20.25
N LYS A 188 39.30 22.96 19.69
CA LYS A 188 39.15 24.39 19.54
C LYS A 188 39.08 24.79 18.04
N GLU A 189 39.92 24.19 17.25
CA GLU A 189 40.05 24.44 15.81
C GLU A 189 40.42 23.15 15.11
N ALA A 190 39.90 22.96 13.91
CA ALA A 190 40.23 21.83 13.03
C ALA A 190 40.65 22.34 11.67
N GLY A 191 41.59 21.66 11.01
CA GLY A 191 42.05 21.99 9.69
C GLY A 191 42.55 20.78 8.92
N LEU A 192 42.42 20.81 7.59
CA LEU A 192 42.96 19.78 6.72
C LEU A 192 44.48 19.94 6.59
N ILE A 193 45.24 18.88 6.85
CA ILE A 193 46.70 18.86 6.75
C ILE A 193 47.13 18.32 5.39
N SER A 194 46.52 17.22 4.93
CA SER A 194 46.84 16.62 3.62
C SER A 194 45.69 15.80 3.06
N VAL A 195 45.70 15.64 1.74
CA VAL A 195 44.84 14.74 0.98
C VAL A 195 45.72 13.57 0.52
N ASN A 196 45.21 12.34 0.67
CA ASN A 196 46.00 11.14 0.43
C ASN A 196 45.30 10.23 -0.58
N GLU A 197 46.10 9.56 -1.42
CA GLU A 197 45.62 8.60 -2.41
C GLU A 197 45.44 7.18 -1.83
N GLU A 198 45.83 6.95 -0.58
CA GLU A 198 45.71 5.68 0.13
C GLU A 198 44.72 5.81 1.30
N GLN A 199 44.04 4.71 1.60
CA GLN A 199 43.20 4.64 2.80
C GLN A 199 44.04 4.42 4.06
N PHE A 200 43.67 5.04 5.17
CA PHE A 200 44.26 4.70 6.47
C PHE A 200 43.75 3.30 6.89
N HIS A 201 44.70 2.39 7.08
CA HIS A 201 44.41 1.07 7.63
C HIS A 201 44.88 1.02 9.09
N PRO A 202 44.07 0.48 10.03
CA PRO A 202 44.54 0.17 11.36
C PRO A 202 45.63 -0.91 11.22
N GLY A 203 46.89 -0.56 11.43
CA GLY A 203 48.00 -1.53 11.39
C GLY A 203 47.72 -2.71 12.32
N THR A 204 47.99 -3.93 11.90
CA THR A 204 47.84 -5.12 12.71
C THR A 204 48.79 -5.03 13.94
N ILE A 205 48.43 -5.71 15.03
CA ILE A 205 49.29 -5.81 16.25
C ILE A 205 50.71 -6.28 15.86
N MET A 206 50.81 -7.10 14.82
CA MET A 206 52.05 -7.62 14.29
C MET A 206 52.89 -6.54 13.62
N ASP A 207 52.29 -5.59 12.92
CA ASP A 207 53.02 -4.47 12.28
C ASP A 207 53.56 -3.50 13.32
N ARG A 208 52.89 -3.36 14.48
CA ARG A 208 53.37 -2.58 15.61
C ARG A 208 54.57 -3.23 16.30
N LEU A 209 54.63 -4.56 16.39
CA LEU A 209 55.71 -5.32 17.03
C LEU A 209 56.96 -5.43 16.18
N LEU A 210 56.80 -5.52 14.85
CA LEU A 210 57.94 -5.79 13.95
C LEU A 210 58.72 -4.57 13.51
N LYS A 211 58.33 -3.32 13.89
CA LYS A 211 59.05 -2.06 13.53
C LYS A 211 59.72 -2.07 12.17
N LYS A 212 59.15 -2.79 11.19
CA LYS A 212 59.67 -2.84 9.84
C LYS A 212 59.25 -1.57 9.09
N GLY A 213 60.19 -0.63 9.08
CA GLY A 213 60.08 0.67 8.48
C GLY A 213 59.63 0.67 7.01
N LYS A 214 58.48 1.16 6.79
CA LYS A 214 58.26 2.19 5.78
C LYS A 214 58.02 3.46 6.55
N LYS A 215 58.56 4.57 6.09
CA LYS A 215 58.40 5.92 6.65
C LYS A 215 56.95 6.38 6.47
N ASP A 216 56.01 5.71 7.11
CA ASP A 216 54.65 6.22 7.22
C ASP A 216 54.69 7.32 8.29
N LYS A 217 54.53 8.53 7.85
CA LYS A 217 54.56 9.76 8.64
C LYS A 217 53.49 9.78 9.72
N TRP A 218 52.52 8.84 9.71
CA TRP A 218 51.34 8.89 10.56
C TRP A 218 51.07 7.53 11.19
N HIS A 219 51.05 7.47 12.51
CA HIS A 219 50.69 6.28 13.27
C HIS A 219 49.33 6.49 13.91
N LEU A 220 48.34 5.63 13.61
CA LEU A 220 47.10 5.57 14.34
C LEU A 220 47.35 5.17 15.79
N MET A 221 47.04 6.07 16.73
CA MET A 221 47.18 5.85 18.19
C MET A 221 45.97 5.09 18.74
N SER A 222 44.84 5.09 18.06
CA SER A 222 43.60 4.41 18.44
C SER A 222 42.93 3.69 17.26
N ALA A 223 41.93 2.85 17.52
CA ALA A 223 41.10 2.25 16.48
C ALA A 223 40.32 3.33 15.73
N LEU A 224 40.05 3.08 14.42
CA LEU A 224 39.11 3.90 13.65
C LEU A 224 37.69 3.55 14.07
N TYR A 225 36.92 4.56 14.46
CA TYR A 225 35.51 4.43 14.76
C TYR A 225 34.69 5.06 13.64
N PRO A 226 33.56 4.46 13.21
CA PRO A 226 32.70 5.07 12.22
C PRO A 226 32.13 6.38 12.79
N LEU A 227 32.18 7.44 11.99
CA LEU A 227 31.49 8.70 12.32
C LEU A 227 29.99 8.42 12.36
N SER A 228 29.39 8.64 13.53
CA SER A 228 27.95 8.45 13.71
C SER A 228 27.17 9.58 13.01
N ARG A 229 26.21 9.23 12.16
CA ARG A 229 25.29 10.20 11.54
C ARG A 229 24.28 10.83 12.51
N VAL A 230 24.35 10.53 13.81
CA VAL A 230 23.31 10.84 14.80
C VAL A 230 23.78 11.88 15.84
N LEU A 231 24.95 12.43 15.74
CA LEU A 231 25.44 13.45 16.69
C LEU A 231 25.12 14.87 16.18
N HIS A 232 24.07 15.46 16.70
CA HIS A 232 23.85 16.89 16.71
C HIS A 232 24.64 17.49 17.86
N ASN A 233 25.87 17.91 17.61
CA ASN A 233 26.66 18.72 18.54
C ASN A 233 27.41 19.78 17.74
N ASP A 234 27.41 21.01 18.21
CA ASP A 234 28.09 22.18 17.64
C ASP A 234 29.58 21.92 17.27
N GLU A 235 30.21 20.96 17.95
CA GLU A 235 31.60 20.56 17.72
C GLU A 235 31.80 19.75 16.44
N GLN A 236 30.82 18.94 16.04
CA GLN A 236 30.85 18.16 14.80
C GLN A 236 30.59 19.06 13.60
N ASP A 237 29.66 20.01 13.73
CA ASP A 237 29.39 21.01 12.69
C ASP A 237 30.62 21.88 12.43
N ALA A 238 31.43 22.19 13.43
CA ALA A 238 32.65 22.95 13.29
C ALA A 238 33.75 22.16 12.55
N ILE A 239 33.87 20.85 12.80
CA ILE A 239 34.81 19.97 12.08
C ILE A 239 34.39 19.81 10.63
N ASP A 240 33.11 19.56 10.40
CA ASP A 240 32.54 19.42 9.04
C ASP A 240 32.67 20.71 8.24
N TYR A 241 32.43 21.87 8.86
CA TYR A 241 32.62 23.18 8.23
C TYR A 241 34.08 23.45 7.86
N SER A 242 35.02 23.17 8.79
CA SER A 242 36.46 23.37 8.55
C SER A 242 37.00 22.43 7.48
N MET A 243 36.54 21.18 7.46
CA MET A 243 36.88 20.19 6.45
C MET A 243 36.33 20.58 5.08
N ASN A 244 35.07 21.00 5.03
CA ASN A 244 34.45 21.48 3.78
C ASN A 244 35.14 22.72 3.23
N ALA A 245 35.49 23.71 4.08
CA ALA A 245 36.22 24.90 3.66
C ALA A 245 37.63 24.58 3.11
N ALA A 246 38.32 23.63 3.73
CA ALA A 246 39.64 23.17 3.24
C ALA A 246 39.53 22.40 1.92
N LEU A 247 38.55 21.50 1.79
CA LEU A 247 38.23 20.79 0.56
C LEU A 247 37.86 21.76 -0.58
N GLN A 248 37.06 22.79 -0.26
CA GLN A 248 36.74 23.88 -1.23
C GLN A 248 38.00 24.55 -1.78
N THR A 249 38.96 24.85 -0.94
CA THR A 249 40.22 25.51 -1.37
C THR A 249 41.04 24.62 -2.28
N ILE A 250 41.11 23.31 -1.97
CA ILE A 250 41.88 22.32 -2.75
C ILE A 250 41.22 22.04 -4.10
N PHE A 251 39.90 21.92 -4.10
CA PHE A 251 39.12 21.56 -5.30
C PHE A 251 38.66 22.75 -6.11
N ALA A 252 38.89 23.99 -5.66
CA ALA A 252 38.39 25.20 -6.31
C ALA A 252 38.73 25.27 -7.82
N LYS A 253 39.86 24.71 -8.24
CA LYS A 253 40.25 24.68 -9.65
C LYS A 253 39.43 23.62 -10.41
N SER A 254 39.38 22.40 -9.90
CA SER A 254 38.62 21.31 -10.53
C SER A 254 37.13 21.64 -10.55
N LEU A 255 36.60 22.22 -9.46
CA LEU A 255 35.19 22.62 -9.39
C LEU A 255 34.80 23.64 -10.45
N ARG A 256 35.66 24.63 -10.73
CA ARG A 256 35.40 25.61 -11.80
C ARG A 256 35.38 24.99 -13.19
N GLU A 257 36.10 23.89 -13.40
CA GLU A 257 36.10 23.15 -14.67
C GLU A 257 34.82 22.29 -14.79
N PHE A 258 34.27 21.79 -13.69
CA PHE A 258 33.07 20.94 -13.69
C PHE A 258 31.76 21.73 -13.51
N GLU A 259 31.80 22.94 -12.95
CA GLU A 259 30.58 23.76 -12.73
C GLU A 259 29.71 23.90 -13.99
N PRO A 260 30.26 24.23 -15.19
CA PRO A 260 29.45 24.30 -16.40
C PRO A 260 28.84 22.95 -16.81
N LEU A 261 29.53 21.85 -16.58
CA LEU A 261 29.05 20.51 -16.89
C LEU A 261 27.90 20.14 -15.96
N VAL A 262 28.10 20.33 -14.66
CA VAL A 262 27.04 20.09 -13.65
C VAL A 262 25.82 20.96 -13.93
N GLN A 263 26.01 22.24 -14.24
CA GLN A 263 24.93 23.16 -14.56
C GLN A 263 24.13 22.72 -15.80
N ASN A 264 24.81 22.22 -16.83
CA ASN A 264 24.17 21.71 -18.04
C ASN A 264 23.28 20.48 -17.72
N TYR A 265 23.70 19.63 -16.82
CA TYR A 265 22.95 18.41 -16.45
C TYR A 265 22.00 18.60 -15.26
N TYR A 266 22.13 19.68 -14.49
CA TYR A 266 21.22 19.96 -13.37
C TYR A 266 19.76 20.03 -13.79
N HIS A 267 19.51 20.43 -15.04
CA HIS A 267 18.17 20.48 -15.64
C HIS A 267 17.72 19.14 -16.26
N ILE A 268 18.52 18.07 -16.12
CA ILE A 268 18.09 16.75 -16.56
C ILE A 268 16.76 16.40 -15.88
N ASN A 269 15.82 15.93 -16.68
CA ASN A 269 14.44 15.73 -16.30
C ASN A 269 14.26 14.53 -15.35
N THR A 270 14.74 14.65 -14.10
CA THR A 270 14.45 13.69 -13.03
C THR A 270 13.01 13.80 -12.53
N ASN A 271 12.25 14.81 -12.98
CA ASN A 271 10.87 15.03 -12.58
C ASN A 271 9.99 13.81 -12.87
N MET A 272 10.25 13.09 -13.97
CA MET A 272 9.52 11.87 -14.31
C MET A 272 9.65 10.83 -13.19
N PHE A 273 10.87 10.48 -12.77
CA PHE A 273 11.07 9.48 -11.72
C PHE A 273 10.50 9.91 -10.37
N ILE A 274 10.65 11.20 -10.02
CA ILE A 274 10.07 11.75 -8.78
C ILE A 274 8.55 11.68 -8.82
N ALA A 275 7.92 11.98 -9.96
CA ALA A 275 6.47 11.87 -10.14
C ALA A 275 5.98 10.42 -10.06
N LEU A 276 6.81 9.46 -10.50
CA LEU A 276 6.50 8.03 -10.44
C LEU A 276 6.72 7.40 -9.05
N LEU A 277 7.31 8.11 -8.10
CA LEU A 277 7.67 7.52 -6.80
C LEU A 277 6.46 6.89 -6.09
N ASP A 278 5.35 7.59 -6.02
CA ASP A 278 4.15 7.08 -5.34
C ASP A 278 3.48 5.95 -6.14
N ASP A 279 3.49 6.03 -7.48
CA ASP A 279 3.02 4.94 -8.35
C ASP A 279 3.85 3.66 -8.12
N ILE A 280 5.17 3.77 -8.10
CA ILE A 280 6.09 2.64 -7.87
C ILE A 280 5.91 2.07 -6.45
N ARG A 281 5.76 2.92 -5.45
CA ARG A 281 5.49 2.50 -4.06
C ARG A 281 4.18 1.74 -3.95
N PHE A 282 3.12 2.25 -4.57
CA PHE A 282 1.81 1.59 -4.60
C PHE A 282 1.92 0.22 -5.29
N LEU A 283 2.53 0.14 -6.46
CA LEU A 283 2.69 -1.10 -7.21
C LEU A 283 3.52 -2.13 -6.44
N THR A 284 4.67 -1.72 -5.89
CA THR A 284 5.53 -2.65 -5.13
C THR A 284 4.84 -3.16 -3.88
N ALA A 285 4.04 -2.32 -3.24
CA ALA A 285 3.23 -2.67 -2.09
C ALA A 285 2.14 -3.70 -2.46
N GLY A 286 1.33 -3.41 -3.47
CA GLY A 286 0.27 -4.31 -3.92
C GLY A 286 0.80 -5.65 -4.41
N VAL A 287 1.86 -5.65 -5.21
CA VAL A 287 2.49 -6.89 -5.70
C VAL A 287 3.10 -7.72 -4.55
N LYS A 288 3.74 -7.08 -3.56
CA LYS A 288 4.24 -7.77 -2.37
C LYS A 288 3.10 -8.49 -1.64
N PHE A 289 1.97 -7.81 -1.46
CA PHE A 289 0.79 -8.41 -0.83
C PHE A 289 0.29 -9.63 -1.63
N ILE A 290 0.10 -9.48 -2.96
CA ILE A 290 -0.35 -10.57 -3.83
C ILE A 290 0.60 -11.77 -3.76
N ARG A 291 1.91 -11.53 -3.84
CA ARG A 291 2.92 -12.61 -3.79
C ARG A 291 2.95 -13.28 -2.43
N SER A 292 2.87 -12.53 -1.34
CA SER A 292 2.86 -13.11 0.01
C SER A 292 1.66 -14.02 0.24
N MET A 293 0.49 -13.70 -0.34
CA MET A 293 -0.68 -14.58 -0.29
C MET A 293 -0.47 -15.86 -1.12
N LYS A 294 0.04 -15.73 -2.34
CA LYS A 294 0.35 -16.88 -3.21
C LYS A 294 1.41 -17.81 -2.59
N GLU A 295 2.44 -17.27 -1.97
CA GLU A 295 3.48 -18.02 -1.25
C GLU A 295 2.93 -18.82 -0.07
N LYS A 296 1.90 -18.30 0.59
CA LYS A 296 1.16 -19.01 1.64
C LYS A 296 0.14 -20.03 1.10
N GLY A 297 0.02 -20.18 -0.22
CA GLY A 297 -0.91 -21.11 -0.87
C GLY A 297 -2.32 -20.57 -1.06
N PHE A 298 -2.58 -19.27 -0.84
CA PHE A 298 -3.88 -18.65 -1.05
C PHE A 298 -4.02 -18.10 -2.47
N ALA A 299 -5.20 -18.33 -3.08
CA ALA A 299 -5.49 -17.85 -4.41
C ALA A 299 -5.63 -16.33 -4.46
N MET A 300 -4.94 -15.71 -5.40
CA MET A 300 -5.10 -14.29 -5.75
C MET A 300 -5.25 -14.24 -7.28
N CYS A 301 -6.42 -13.85 -7.77
CA CYS A 301 -6.69 -13.80 -9.20
C CYS A 301 -6.81 -12.36 -9.72
N ARG A 302 -6.46 -12.18 -11.00
CA ARG A 302 -6.80 -10.99 -11.75
C ARG A 302 -8.31 -11.01 -12.05
N PRO A 303 -9.09 -10.02 -11.55
CA PRO A 303 -10.52 -9.96 -11.85
C PRO A 303 -10.77 -9.59 -13.32
N LYS A 304 -11.81 -10.18 -13.91
CA LYS A 304 -12.36 -9.72 -15.19
C LYS A 304 -13.23 -8.51 -14.91
N ILE A 305 -13.00 -7.43 -15.64
CA ILE A 305 -13.79 -6.21 -15.51
C ILE A 305 -15.09 -6.36 -16.30
N ALA A 306 -16.21 -6.14 -15.62
CA ALA A 306 -17.50 -5.92 -16.23
C ALA A 306 -17.86 -4.44 -16.11
N SER A 307 -18.70 -3.91 -17.00
CA SER A 307 -19.05 -2.50 -16.92
C SER A 307 -19.84 -2.16 -15.64
N MET A 308 -19.74 -0.90 -15.19
CA MET A 308 -20.50 -0.44 -14.02
C MET A 308 -22.01 -0.66 -14.21
N GLN A 309 -22.51 -0.55 -15.44
CA GLN A 309 -23.91 -0.74 -15.78
C GLN A 309 -24.35 -2.20 -15.62
N GLU A 310 -23.47 -3.16 -15.84
CA GLU A 310 -23.76 -4.58 -15.63
C GLU A 310 -23.94 -4.94 -14.16
N LYS A 311 -23.33 -4.15 -13.27
CA LYS A 311 -23.46 -4.27 -11.82
C LYS A 311 -23.13 -5.69 -11.34
N ARG A 312 -22.07 -6.29 -11.85
CA ARG A 312 -21.66 -7.66 -11.55
C ARG A 312 -20.69 -7.72 -10.37
N CYS A 313 -20.85 -8.70 -9.52
CA CYS A 313 -19.86 -9.14 -8.55
C CYS A 313 -20.00 -10.65 -8.41
N GLY A 314 -19.16 -11.39 -9.14
CA GLY A 314 -19.07 -12.84 -9.07
C GLY A 314 -17.67 -13.23 -8.57
N LEU A 315 -17.60 -13.91 -7.42
CA LEU A 315 -16.38 -14.32 -6.75
C LEU A 315 -16.46 -15.82 -6.43
N LYS A 316 -15.50 -16.58 -6.94
CA LYS A 316 -15.40 -18.02 -6.66
C LYS A 316 -14.33 -18.28 -5.62
N HIS A 317 -14.69 -18.95 -4.55
CA HIS A 317 -13.80 -19.27 -3.44
C HIS A 317 -13.10 -18.03 -2.83
N VAL A 318 -13.87 -16.95 -2.61
CA VAL A 318 -13.39 -15.75 -1.92
C VAL A 318 -13.12 -16.04 -0.44
N TYR A 319 -12.06 -15.45 0.09
CA TYR A 319 -11.66 -15.57 1.50
C TYR A 319 -11.26 -14.21 2.08
N ASN A 320 -11.16 -14.12 3.41
CA ASN A 320 -10.70 -12.91 4.07
C ASN A 320 -9.15 -12.89 4.11
N PRO A 321 -8.51 -11.97 3.39
CA PRO A 321 -7.05 -11.94 3.32
C PRO A 321 -6.40 -11.53 4.65
N MET A 322 -7.09 -10.81 5.54
CA MET A 322 -6.56 -10.46 6.86
C MET A 322 -6.47 -11.66 7.80
N LEU A 323 -7.36 -12.65 7.65
CA LEU A 323 -7.19 -13.93 8.34
C LEU A 323 -5.95 -14.66 7.80
N ALA A 324 -5.76 -14.68 6.48
CA ALA A 324 -4.60 -15.33 5.84
C ALA A 324 -3.26 -14.70 6.24
N VAL A 325 -3.23 -13.39 6.47
CA VAL A 325 -2.03 -12.69 6.96
C VAL A 325 -1.66 -13.16 8.37
N ASN A 326 -2.65 -13.30 9.26
CA ASN A 326 -2.46 -13.53 10.68
C ASN A 326 -2.43 -15.02 11.08
N SER A 327 -2.91 -15.91 10.21
CA SER A 327 -2.92 -17.35 10.51
C SER A 327 -1.57 -17.99 10.23
N VAL A 328 -1.12 -18.84 11.16
CA VAL A 328 0.12 -19.61 11.00
C VAL A 328 -0.18 -21.03 10.49
N GLU A 329 -1.36 -21.60 10.77
CA GLU A 329 -1.72 -23.00 10.44
C GLU A 329 -3.22 -23.26 10.24
N GLU A 330 -4.11 -22.27 10.29
CA GLU A 330 -5.54 -22.53 10.17
C GLU A 330 -5.99 -22.63 8.72
N THR A 331 -6.75 -23.66 8.40
CA THR A 331 -7.46 -23.78 7.11
C THR A 331 -8.55 -22.72 7.04
N ILE A 332 -8.37 -21.73 6.16
CA ILE A 332 -9.39 -20.71 5.90
C ILE A 332 -10.44 -21.27 4.96
N VAL A 333 -11.70 -21.24 5.40
CA VAL A 333 -12.82 -21.66 4.57
C VAL A 333 -13.16 -20.53 3.60
N SER A 334 -13.04 -20.81 2.31
CA SER A 334 -13.45 -19.92 1.23
C SER A 334 -14.91 -20.16 0.85
N ASN A 335 -15.56 -19.13 0.34
CA ASN A 335 -16.97 -19.17 -0.09
C ASN A 335 -17.13 -18.55 -1.47
N SER A 336 -18.20 -18.88 -2.19
CA SER A 336 -18.54 -18.24 -3.46
C SER A 336 -19.65 -17.22 -3.28
N PHE A 337 -19.60 -16.14 -4.05
CA PHE A 337 -20.60 -15.07 -3.99
C PHE A 337 -20.93 -14.59 -5.40
N GLU A 338 -22.20 -14.31 -5.68
CA GLU A 338 -22.65 -13.78 -6.96
C GLU A 338 -23.83 -12.83 -6.78
N LEU A 339 -23.73 -11.66 -7.38
CA LEU A 339 -24.85 -10.74 -7.61
C LEU A 339 -25.51 -11.11 -8.93
N ASP A 340 -26.81 -11.40 -8.89
CA ASP A 340 -27.60 -11.76 -10.06
C ASP A 340 -28.98 -11.06 -10.08
N GLU A 341 -29.85 -11.41 -11.03
CA GLU A 341 -31.20 -10.85 -11.14
C GLU A 341 -32.11 -11.22 -9.96
N LYS A 342 -31.78 -12.28 -9.21
CA LYS A 342 -32.55 -12.76 -8.06
C LYS A 342 -32.09 -12.15 -6.74
N GLY A 343 -30.85 -11.63 -6.67
CA GLY A 343 -30.29 -11.03 -5.49
C GLY A 343 -29.26 -9.94 -5.82
N ARG A 344 -29.62 -8.70 -5.53
CA ARG A 344 -28.74 -7.53 -5.57
C ARG A 344 -28.20 -7.20 -4.20
N PHE A 345 -29.02 -7.45 -3.19
CA PHE A 345 -28.69 -7.25 -1.79
C PHE A 345 -29.01 -8.52 -1.01
N TYR A 346 -28.15 -8.91 -0.09
CA TYR A 346 -28.33 -10.16 0.64
C TYR A 346 -28.38 -9.94 2.14
N LEU A 347 -29.38 -10.57 2.78
CA LEU A 347 -29.36 -10.79 4.23
C LEU A 347 -28.49 -12.00 4.52
N ILE A 348 -27.59 -11.90 5.49
CA ILE A 348 -26.78 -13.03 5.96
C ILE A 348 -27.23 -13.39 7.37
N THR A 349 -27.81 -14.58 7.52
CA THR A 349 -28.25 -15.13 8.78
C THR A 349 -27.50 -16.39 9.17
N GLY A 350 -27.74 -16.92 10.35
CA GLY A 350 -27.10 -18.14 10.84
C GLY A 350 -26.46 -17.97 12.22
N PRO A 351 -25.74 -19.00 12.71
CA PRO A 351 -25.22 -19.02 14.07
C PRO A 351 -24.18 -17.94 14.34
N ASN A 352 -24.07 -17.56 15.62
CA ASN A 352 -22.97 -16.69 16.08
C ASN A 352 -21.66 -17.42 15.88
N HIS A 353 -20.61 -16.66 15.53
CA HIS A 353 -19.30 -17.19 15.17
C HIS A 353 -19.31 -18.13 13.94
N GLY A 354 -20.36 -18.08 13.12
CA GLY A 354 -20.48 -18.86 11.87
C GLY A 354 -19.74 -18.25 10.67
N GLY A 355 -18.97 -17.20 10.85
CA GLY A 355 -18.19 -16.55 9.79
C GLY A 355 -18.94 -15.49 8.97
N LYS A 356 -20.18 -15.10 9.37
CA LYS A 356 -21.04 -14.15 8.64
C LYS A 356 -20.34 -12.81 8.35
N SER A 357 -19.87 -12.13 9.40
CA SER A 357 -19.17 -10.83 9.29
C SER A 357 -17.87 -10.94 8.48
N ILE A 358 -17.11 -12.03 8.71
CA ILE A 358 -15.88 -12.30 7.97
C ILE A 358 -16.16 -12.45 6.48
N PHE A 359 -17.24 -13.15 6.11
CA PHE A 359 -17.65 -13.29 4.72
C PHE A 359 -18.05 -11.95 4.10
N ALA A 360 -18.88 -11.15 4.78
CA ALA A 360 -19.26 -9.82 4.29
C ALA A 360 -18.01 -8.91 4.09
N TYR A 361 -17.08 -8.95 5.04
CA TYR A 361 -15.82 -8.20 4.93
C TYR A 361 -14.94 -8.70 3.77
N SER A 362 -14.94 -10.01 3.50
CA SER A 362 -14.20 -10.58 2.35
C SER A 362 -14.68 -10.01 1.02
N ILE A 363 -16.00 -9.86 0.86
CA ILE A 363 -16.60 -9.26 -0.35
C ILE A 363 -16.21 -7.78 -0.47
N GLY A 364 -16.32 -7.03 0.64
CA GLY A 364 -15.93 -5.61 0.66
C GLY A 364 -14.45 -5.41 0.36
N MET A 365 -13.58 -6.25 0.93
CA MET A 365 -12.13 -6.23 0.65
C MET A 365 -11.81 -6.56 -0.81
N ALA A 366 -12.48 -7.58 -1.38
CA ALA A 366 -12.32 -7.92 -2.78
C ALA A 366 -12.72 -6.75 -3.69
N GLN A 367 -13.85 -6.08 -3.40
CA GLN A 367 -14.29 -4.89 -4.14
C GLN A 367 -13.29 -3.74 -4.03
N ALA A 368 -12.77 -3.49 -2.84
CA ALA A 368 -11.79 -2.42 -2.62
C ALA A 368 -10.46 -2.70 -3.34
N LEU A 369 -9.93 -3.94 -3.27
CA LEU A 369 -8.72 -4.33 -3.99
C LEU A 369 -8.91 -4.21 -5.50
N PHE A 370 -10.06 -4.64 -6.01
CA PHE A 370 -10.42 -4.47 -7.42
C PHE A 370 -10.36 -3.00 -7.84
N GLN A 371 -10.94 -2.08 -7.07
CA GLN A 371 -10.96 -0.65 -7.40
C GLN A 371 -9.62 0.07 -7.14
N LEU A 372 -8.68 -0.58 -6.48
CA LEU A 372 -7.28 -0.20 -6.50
C LEU A 372 -6.54 -0.67 -7.76
N GLY A 373 -7.16 -1.53 -8.59
CA GLY A 373 -6.52 -2.18 -9.73
C GLY A 373 -5.55 -3.29 -9.31
N LEU A 374 -5.84 -3.99 -8.21
CA LEU A 374 -5.07 -5.11 -7.68
C LEU A 374 -5.80 -6.44 -7.88
N PHE A 375 -5.08 -7.55 -7.79
CA PHE A 375 -5.66 -8.88 -7.73
C PHE A 375 -6.51 -9.05 -6.47
N VAL A 376 -7.54 -9.88 -6.57
CA VAL A 376 -8.51 -10.11 -5.49
C VAL A 376 -8.35 -11.49 -4.86
N PRO A 377 -8.72 -11.64 -3.58
CA PRO A 377 -8.55 -12.89 -2.82
C PRO A 377 -9.62 -13.94 -3.20
N ALA A 378 -9.56 -14.44 -4.41
CA ALA A 378 -10.47 -15.44 -4.96
C ALA A 378 -9.75 -16.30 -6.01
N GLU A 379 -10.34 -17.45 -6.40
CA GLU A 379 -9.86 -18.26 -7.50
C GLU A 379 -10.24 -17.66 -8.87
N GLU A 380 -11.47 -17.16 -8.99
CA GLU A 380 -11.98 -16.47 -10.16
C GLU A 380 -12.83 -15.28 -9.73
N ALA A 381 -12.77 -14.19 -10.50
CA ALA A 381 -13.55 -12.99 -10.22
C ALA A 381 -14.03 -12.32 -11.50
N VAL A 382 -15.29 -11.86 -11.49
CA VAL A 382 -15.87 -10.96 -12.49
C VAL A 382 -16.52 -9.81 -11.73
N MET A 383 -16.05 -8.58 -11.91
CA MET A 383 -16.45 -7.47 -11.05
C MET A 383 -16.70 -6.19 -11.84
N SER A 384 -17.76 -5.49 -11.47
CA SER A 384 -18.02 -4.12 -11.90
C SER A 384 -17.53 -3.12 -10.86
N PRO A 385 -16.96 -1.98 -11.26
CA PRO A 385 -16.68 -0.91 -10.31
C PRO A 385 -17.99 -0.38 -9.70
N VAL A 386 -17.90 0.13 -8.47
CA VAL A 386 -19.00 0.80 -7.77
C VAL A 386 -18.63 2.26 -7.50
N SER A 387 -19.63 3.15 -7.44
CA SER A 387 -19.40 4.59 -7.22
C SER A 387 -18.99 4.89 -5.78
N GLY A 388 -19.38 4.06 -4.84
CA GLY A 388 -19.03 4.16 -3.42
C GLY A 388 -19.15 2.82 -2.72
N ILE A 389 -18.30 2.61 -1.71
CA ILE A 389 -18.41 1.48 -0.77
C ILE A 389 -18.76 2.09 0.58
N PHE A 390 -19.96 1.80 1.07
CA PHE A 390 -20.44 2.29 2.35
C PHE A 390 -20.45 1.15 3.36
N THR A 391 -20.04 1.46 4.59
CA THR A 391 -19.99 0.49 5.68
C THR A 391 -20.76 1.00 6.90
N HIS A 392 -21.67 0.18 7.41
CA HIS A 392 -22.38 0.42 8.66
C HIS A 392 -22.09 -0.74 9.63
N PHE A 393 -20.95 -0.65 10.29
CA PHE A 393 -20.45 -1.65 11.25
C PHE A 393 -20.57 -1.12 12.68
N PRO A 394 -20.58 -2.02 13.70
CA PRO A 394 -20.61 -1.60 15.11
C PRO A 394 -19.47 -0.60 15.38
N ALA A 395 -19.82 0.53 16.01
CA ALA A 395 -18.82 1.50 16.41
C ALA A 395 -18.16 1.08 17.73
N SER A 396 -16.86 1.31 17.89
CA SER A 396 -16.22 1.31 19.20
C SER A 396 -16.78 2.45 20.06
N ASP A 397 -17.01 2.20 21.35
CA ASP A 397 -17.76 3.04 22.29
C ASP A 397 -17.16 4.45 22.57
N GLU A 398 -16.09 4.86 21.90
CA GLU A 398 -15.27 5.98 22.35
C GLU A 398 -15.79 7.40 22.03
N ASN A 399 -16.83 7.59 21.19
CA ASN A 399 -17.19 8.92 20.70
C ASN A 399 -18.64 9.38 20.88
N ASN A 400 -19.48 8.71 21.67
CA ASN A 400 -20.90 9.06 21.80
C ASN A 400 -21.20 9.85 23.08
N TYR A 401 -20.62 11.02 23.25
CA TYR A 401 -21.03 11.93 24.31
C TYR A 401 -22.39 12.59 23.96
N GLY A 402 -23.47 12.16 24.59
CA GLY A 402 -24.76 12.85 24.59
C GLY A 402 -25.90 12.26 23.75
N MET A 403 -25.65 11.25 22.89
CA MET A 403 -26.71 10.55 22.15
C MET A 403 -26.79 9.08 22.59
N GLY A 404 -27.99 8.50 22.58
CA GLY A 404 -28.18 7.07 22.79
C GLY A 404 -27.55 6.25 21.64
N ARG A 405 -27.14 5.00 21.92
CA ARG A 405 -26.52 4.11 20.91
C ARG A 405 -27.39 3.94 19.66
N LEU A 406 -28.66 3.65 19.83
CA LEU A 406 -29.62 3.49 18.73
C LEU A 406 -29.73 4.79 17.90
N GLU A 407 -29.81 5.94 18.55
CA GLU A 407 -29.92 7.23 17.89
C GLU A 407 -28.67 7.50 17.04
N SER A 408 -27.49 7.20 17.58
CA SER A 408 -26.21 7.33 16.86
C SER A 408 -26.11 6.39 15.65
N GLU A 409 -26.56 5.12 15.80
CA GLU A 409 -26.60 4.16 14.69
C GLU A 409 -27.56 4.62 13.59
N CYS A 410 -28.77 5.08 13.96
CA CYS A 410 -29.74 5.64 13.03
C CYS A 410 -29.23 6.88 12.31
N ALA A 411 -28.56 7.80 13.01
CA ALA A 411 -27.98 8.99 12.42
C ALA A 411 -26.91 8.65 11.37
N ARG A 412 -25.98 7.74 11.70
CA ARG A 412 -24.95 7.29 10.75
C ARG A 412 -25.56 6.62 9.51
N LEU A 413 -26.53 5.73 9.69
CA LEU A 413 -27.17 5.08 8.55
C LEU A 413 -27.99 6.06 7.72
N SER A 414 -28.67 7.04 8.34
CA SER A 414 -29.37 8.09 7.62
C SER A 414 -28.47 8.88 6.70
N GLU A 415 -27.24 9.22 7.15
CA GLU A 415 -26.25 9.90 6.30
C GLU A 415 -25.78 9.04 5.13
N ILE A 416 -25.63 7.74 5.32
CA ILE A 416 -25.32 6.79 4.26
C ILE A 416 -26.48 6.73 3.26
N MET A 417 -27.72 6.52 3.74
CA MET A 417 -28.90 6.38 2.88
C MET A 417 -29.15 7.60 1.98
N LYS A 418 -28.82 8.81 2.44
CA LYS A 418 -28.92 10.04 1.63
C LYS A 418 -27.97 10.07 0.43
N GLN A 419 -26.85 9.35 0.50
CA GLN A 419 -25.81 9.35 -0.54
C GLN A 419 -25.90 8.13 -1.45
N LEU A 420 -26.58 7.07 -1.02
CA LEU A 420 -26.69 5.81 -1.77
C LEU A 420 -27.39 5.99 -3.12
N SER A 421 -26.81 5.33 -4.13
CA SER A 421 -27.38 5.16 -5.44
C SER A 421 -27.35 3.67 -5.85
N ASP A 422 -27.94 3.35 -6.98
CA ASP A 422 -28.00 1.99 -7.51
C ASP A 422 -26.66 1.44 -8.03
N THR A 423 -25.62 2.29 -8.08
CA THR A 423 -24.25 1.90 -8.43
C THR A 423 -23.34 1.75 -7.21
N ASP A 424 -23.86 1.88 -5.99
CA ASP A 424 -23.08 1.78 -4.77
C ASP A 424 -23.16 0.38 -4.14
N MET A 425 -22.19 0.08 -3.29
CA MET A 425 -22.16 -1.10 -2.42
C MET A 425 -22.35 -0.68 -0.98
N LEU A 426 -23.30 -1.32 -0.27
CA LEU A 426 -23.52 -1.13 1.15
C LEU A 426 -23.26 -2.43 1.92
N LEU A 427 -22.40 -2.35 2.92
CA LEU A 427 -22.10 -3.45 3.84
C LEU A 427 -22.58 -3.08 5.25
N MET A 428 -23.47 -3.89 5.80
CA MET A 428 -24.00 -3.72 7.15
C MET A 428 -23.67 -4.93 8.00
N ASP A 429 -23.24 -4.72 9.24
CA ASP A 429 -22.93 -5.79 10.18
C ASP A 429 -23.59 -5.49 11.53
N GLU A 430 -24.49 -6.38 11.96
CA GLU A 430 -25.22 -6.32 13.26
C GLU A 430 -25.80 -4.94 13.59
N SER A 431 -26.26 -4.19 12.58
CA SER A 431 -26.89 -2.87 12.77
C SER A 431 -28.12 -2.98 13.68
N PHE A 432 -28.31 -1.98 14.55
CA PHE A 432 -29.37 -1.87 15.52
C PHE A 432 -29.34 -2.93 16.63
N SER A 433 -28.20 -3.55 16.88
CA SER A 433 -28.04 -4.53 17.97
C SER A 433 -28.15 -3.93 19.38
N SER A 434 -28.17 -2.61 19.47
CA SER A 434 -28.23 -1.84 20.73
C SER A 434 -29.66 -1.69 21.31
N THR A 435 -30.71 -2.18 20.62
CA THR A 435 -32.11 -2.09 21.05
C THR A 435 -32.81 -3.44 21.07
N SER A 436 -34.10 -3.45 21.43
CA SER A 436 -34.93 -4.67 21.44
C SER A 436 -35.07 -5.24 20.02
N GLY A 437 -35.19 -6.57 19.91
CA GLY A 437 -35.33 -7.24 18.61
C GLY A 437 -36.55 -6.76 17.80
N LEU A 438 -37.63 -6.34 18.47
CA LEU A 438 -38.80 -5.80 17.79
C LEU A 438 -38.56 -4.42 17.19
N GLU A 439 -37.93 -3.51 17.94
CA GLU A 439 -37.60 -2.16 17.45
C GLU A 439 -36.54 -2.22 16.35
N ALA A 440 -35.52 -3.03 16.56
CA ALA A 440 -34.48 -3.27 15.56
C ALA A 440 -35.09 -3.84 14.26
N GLY A 441 -36.01 -4.82 14.38
CA GLY A 441 -36.69 -5.42 13.23
C GLY A 441 -37.54 -4.42 12.47
N TYR A 442 -38.25 -3.54 13.15
CA TYR A 442 -39.06 -2.48 12.52
C TYR A 442 -38.16 -1.54 11.69
N ILE A 443 -37.09 -0.98 12.31
CA ILE A 443 -36.20 -0.05 11.65
C ILE A 443 -35.50 -0.74 10.47
N ALA A 444 -35.01 -1.96 10.67
CA ALA A 444 -34.32 -2.72 9.63
C ALA A 444 -35.21 -3.04 8.43
N SER A 445 -36.52 -3.32 8.68
CA SER A 445 -37.52 -3.58 7.62
C SER A 445 -37.72 -2.35 6.74
N GLU A 446 -37.85 -1.16 7.31
CA GLU A 446 -37.98 0.10 6.58
C GLU A 446 -36.71 0.39 5.76
N VAL A 447 -35.53 0.18 6.35
CA VAL A 447 -34.23 0.35 5.69
C VAL A 447 -34.09 -0.62 4.50
N LEU A 448 -34.45 -1.88 4.66
CA LEU A 448 -34.41 -2.88 3.59
C LEU A 448 -35.34 -2.53 2.44
N THR A 449 -36.55 -2.07 2.74
CA THR A 449 -37.45 -1.55 1.72
C THR A 449 -36.81 -0.40 0.94
N GLY A 450 -36.21 0.55 1.65
CA GLY A 450 -35.47 1.66 1.05
C GLY A 450 -34.28 1.20 0.17
N ILE A 451 -33.52 0.21 0.62
CA ILE A 451 -32.42 -0.42 -0.14
C ILE A 451 -32.95 -1.05 -1.43
N GLY A 452 -34.06 -1.78 -1.39
CA GLY A 452 -34.72 -2.35 -2.57
C GLY A 452 -35.15 -1.27 -3.57
N ILE A 453 -35.74 -0.16 -3.11
CA ILE A 453 -36.14 0.99 -3.93
C ILE A 453 -34.91 1.68 -4.56
N ILE A 454 -33.84 1.89 -3.81
CA ILE A 454 -32.58 2.46 -4.33
C ILE A 454 -31.96 1.50 -5.35
N GLY A 455 -31.95 0.20 -5.07
CA GLY A 455 -31.37 -0.83 -5.93
C GLY A 455 -29.85 -0.94 -5.84
N CYS A 456 -29.23 -0.48 -4.74
CA CYS A 456 -27.80 -0.67 -4.48
C CYS A 456 -27.49 -2.16 -4.25
N CYS A 457 -26.21 -2.54 -4.38
CA CYS A 457 -25.79 -3.89 -4.05
C CYS A 457 -25.19 -3.95 -2.63
N GLY A 458 -25.12 -5.15 -2.08
CA GLY A 458 -24.45 -5.31 -0.78
C GLY A 458 -24.95 -6.47 0.07
N LEU A 459 -24.59 -6.37 1.36
CA LEU A 459 -24.78 -7.43 2.35
C LEU A 459 -25.17 -6.83 3.69
N TYR A 460 -26.13 -7.46 4.35
CA TYR A 460 -26.50 -7.16 5.74
C TYR A 460 -26.40 -8.41 6.59
N VAL A 461 -25.40 -8.45 7.45
CA VAL A 461 -25.27 -9.49 8.49
C VAL A 461 -26.19 -9.15 9.65
N THR A 462 -27.14 -10.04 9.97
CA THR A 462 -28.12 -9.80 11.02
C THR A 462 -28.47 -11.06 11.82
N HIS A 463 -28.90 -10.86 13.06
CA HIS A 463 -29.47 -11.90 13.91
C HIS A 463 -31.02 -11.84 13.93
N ILE A 464 -31.62 -10.87 13.25
CA ILE A 464 -33.07 -10.69 13.21
C ILE A 464 -33.61 -11.61 12.12
N HIS A 465 -33.97 -12.83 12.52
CA HIS A 465 -34.48 -13.85 11.59
C HIS A 465 -35.80 -13.47 10.91
N ASP A 466 -36.65 -12.70 11.58
CA ASP A 466 -37.95 -12.28 11.05
C ASP A 466 -37.83 -11.47 9.76
N LEU A 467 -36.72 -10.77 9.54
CA LEU A 467 -36.46 -10.04 8.30
C LEU A 467 -36.43 -10.95 7.07
N THR A 468 -35.94 -12.18 7.22
CA THR A 468 -35.87 -13.14 6.10
C THR A 468 -37.23 -13.71 5.72
N GLN A 469 -38.24 -13.63 6.61
CA GLN A 469 -39.60 -14.03 6.31
C GLN A 469 -40.39 -12.97 5.53
N GLN A 470 -39.85 -11.75 5.47
CA GLN A 470 -40.47 -10.59 4.79
C GLN A 470 -39.87 -10.29 3.43
N LEU A 471 -39.02 -11.16 2.88
CA LEU A 471 -38.36 -10.94 1.60
C LEU A 471 -39.32 -10.64 0.45
N ASP A 472 -40.43 -11.36 0.39
CA ASP A 472 -41.47 -11.11 -0.63
C ASP A 472 -42.05 -9.69 -0.49
N THR A 473 -42.27 -9.22 0.72
CA THR A 473 -42.78 -7.86 0.97
C THR A 473 -41.86 -6.79 0.45
N TYR A 474 -40.52 -6.95 0.67
CA TYR A 474 -39.52 -6.01 0.13
C TYR A 474 -39.45 -6.08 -1.39
N ASN A 475 -39.48 -7.29 -1.93
CA ASN A 475 -39.30 -7.54 -3.35
C ASN A 475 -40.51 -7.21 -4.23
N GLU A 476 -41.73 -7.23 -3.63
CA GLU A 476 -42.97 -6.90 -4.33
C GLU A 476 -43.34 -5.41 -4.25
N HIS A 477 -42.52 -4.59 -3.56
CA HIS A 477 -42.76 -3.14 -3.51
C HIS A 477 -42.76 -2.56 -4.94
N PRO A 478 -43.76 -1.74 -5.34
CA PRO A 478 -43.92 -1.25 -6.71
C PRO A 478 -42.70 -0.47 -7.27
N GLU A 479 -41.93 0.18 -6.40
CA GLU A 479 -40.76 0.96 -6.77
C GLU A 479 -39.44 0.19 -6.62
N ASN A 480 -39.49 -1.10 -6.33
CA ASN A 480 -38.29 -1.93 -6.14
C ASN A 480 -37.47 -2.01 -7.44
N LYS A 481 -36.16 -1.73 -7.33
CA LYS A 481 -35.19 -1.81 -8.43
C LYS A 481 -34.13 -2.89 -8.23
N GLY A 482 -33.99 -3.40 -6.99
CA GLY A 482 -32.98 -4.39 -6.65
C GLY A 482 -33.52 -5.44 -5.69
N LYS A 483 -33.59 -6.71 -6.12
CA LYS A 483 -34.12 -7.79 -5.29
C LYS A 483 -33.19 -8.09 -4.12
N ILE A 484 -33.83 -8.36 -2.97
CA ILE A 484 -33.19 -8.80 -1.74
C ILE A 484 -33.35 -10.30 -1.63
N ASP A 485 -32.29 -11.03 -1.32
CA ASP A 485 -32.31 -12.47 -1.09
C ASP A 485 -31.53 -12.84 0.18
N ASN A 486 -31.44 -14.12 0.49
CA ASN A 486 -30.86 -14.58 1.74
C ASN A 486 -29.69 -15.55 1.54
N LEU A 487 -28.69 -15.38 2.39
CA LEU A 487 -27.56 -16.28 2.57
C LEU A 487 -27.56 -16.82 4.01
N VAL A 488 -27.19 -18.07 4.17
CA VAL A 488 -27.15 -18.73 5.48
C VAL A 488 -25.77 -19.27 5.77
N ALA A 489 -25.22 -18.90 6.93
CA ALA A 489 -24.03 -19.53 7.46
C ALA A 489 -24.39 -20.91 8.03
N MET A 490 -23.76 -21.96 7.50
CA MET A 490 -24.09 -23.35 7.78
C MET A 490 -23.35 -23.91 8.99
N MET A 491 -23.93 -24.92 9.63
CA MET A 491 -23.27 -25.77 10.61
C MET A 491 -22.82 -27.07 9.95
N GLU A 492 -21.72 -27.64 10.40
CA GLU A 492 -21.25 -28.95 9.97
C GLU A 492 -22.04 -30.06 10.68
N SER A 493 -22.21 -29.92 11.99
CA SER A 493 -23.06 -30.81 12.82
C SER A 493 -23.92 -29.98 13.75
N LYS A 494 -25.25 -30.19 13.69
CA LYS A 494 -26.19 -29.56 14.61
C LYS A 494 -26.02 -30.13 16.02
N GLU A 495 -25.68 -31.42 16.16
CA GLU A 495 -25.55 -32.11 17.45
C GLU A 495 -24.24 -31.71 18.17
N GLU A 496 -23.12 -31.63 17.45
CA GLU A 496 -21.82 -31.27 18.02
C GLU A 496 -21.61 -29.74 18.10
N GLY A 497 -22.42 -28.95 17.40
CA GLY A 497 -22.31 -27.50 17.34
C GLY A 497 -21.05 -27.01 16.62
N THR A 498 -20.48 -27.85 15.74
CA THR A 498 -19.30 -27.49 14.92
C THR A 498 -19.70 -26.55 13.80
N ARG A 499 -18.83 -25.57 13.50
CA ARG A 499 -19.04 -24.54 12.47
C ARG A 499 -18.41 -24.95 11.17
N SER A 500 -19.18 -24.93 10.06
CA SER A 500 -18.63 -25.20 8.73
C SER A 500 -17.96 -23.97 8.12
N TYR A 501 -18.28 -22.77 8.60
CA TYR A 501 -17.91 -21.46 8.03
C TYR A 501 -18.33 -21.30 6.56
N ARG A 502 -19.19 -22.18 6.06
CA ARG A 502 -19.74 -22.09 4.71
C ARG A 502 -20.99 -21.23 4.71
N VAL A 503 -21.06 -20.32 3.74
CA VAL A 503 -22.20 -19.46 3.49
C VAL A 503 -22.83 -19.86 2.17
N ILE A 504 -24.11 -20.22 2.19
CA ILE A 504 -24.83 -20.68 0.99
C ILE A 504 -26.13 -19.91 0.81
N ARG A 505 -26.57 -19.80 -0.42
CA ARG A 505 -27.87 -19.21 -0.79
C ARG A 505 -28.96 -20.24 -0.54
N THR A 506 -29.76 -20.03 0.48
CA THR A 506 -30.87 -20.92 0.86
C THR A 506 -31.85 -20.19 1.75
N THR A 507 -33.07 -20.72 1.87
CA THR A 507 -34.03 -20.22 2.88
C THR A 507 -33.53 -20.59 4.27
N PRO A 508 -33.61 -19.67 5.25
CA PRO A 508 -33.21 -19.98 6.62
C PRO A 508 -34.13 -21.02 7.27
N ASP A 509 -33.56 -22.02 7.90
CA ASP A 509 -34.27 -23.06 8.65
C ASP A 509 -34.92 -22.53 9.96
N GLY A 510 -35.12 -21.24 10.08
CA GLY A 510 -35.97 -20.51 11.06
C GLY A 510 -35.86 -20.83 12.55
N LEU A 511 -35.04 -21.79 12.98
CA LEU A 511 -35.09 -22.27 14.36
C LEU A 511 -33.71 -22.57 14.97
N SER A 512 -33.48 -21.88 16.06
CA SER A 512 -33.11 -22.47 17.37
C SER A 512 -31.65 -22.75 17.66
N TYR A 513 -30.68 -21.99 17.14
CA TYR A 513 -29.31 -22.07 17.72
C TYR A 513 -29.33 -21.76 19.23
N ALA A 514 -30.16 -20.84 19.67
CA ALA A 514 -30.34 -20.53 21.10
C ALA A 514 -30.90 -21.73 21.89
N ARG A 515 -31.83 -22.47 21.27
CA ARG A 515 -32.40 -23.67 21.87
C ARG A 515 -31.40 -24.82 21.96
N ASP A 516 -30.62 -25.03 20.91
CA ASP A 516 -29.57 -26.07 20.88
C ASP A 516 -28.46 -25.75 21.89
N ILE A 517 -28.06 -24.47 21.99
CA ILE A 517 -27.11 -24.02 23.00
C ILE A 517 -27.68 -24.22 24.41
N ALA A 518 -28.91 -23.81 24.66
CA ALA A 518 -29.55 -23.97 25.97
C ALA A 518 -29.59 -25.46 26.37
N LYS A 519 -29.95 -26.34 25.44
CA LYS A 519 -29.99 -27.79 25.66
C LYS A 519 -28.58 -28.36 25.93
N ARG A 520 -27.58 -27.94 25.18
CA ARG A 520 -26.17 -28.38 25.35
C ARG A 520 -25.60 -28.04 26.73
N TYR A 521 -26.04 -26.91 27.30
CA TYR A 521 -25.62 -26.47 28.63
C TYR A 521 -26.63 -26.86 29.74
N GLY A 522 -27.61 -27.73 29.43
CA GLY A 522 -28.60 -28.21 30.38
C GLY A 522 -29.48 -27.09 30.93
N LEU A 523 -29.75 -26.05 30.10
CA LEU A 523 -30.60 -24.90 30.41
C LEU A 523 -32.02 -25.06 29.83
N ASP A 524 -32.34 -26.20 29.23
CA ASP A 524 -33.72 -26.51 28.87
C ASP A 524 -34.53 -26.99 30.10
N LEU A 525 -35.82 -26.87 30.00
CA LEU A 525 -36.70 -27.16 31.14
C LEU A 525 -36.60 -28.64 31.58
N GLU A 526 -36.40 -29.56 30.62
CA GLU A 526 -36.28 -30.98 30.92
C GLU A 526 -35.01 -31.31 31.71
N ASP A 527 -33.91 -30.66 31.40
CA ASP A 527 -32.64 -30.88 32.09
C ASP A 527 -32.58 -30.13 33.44
N ILE A 528 -33.24 -28.98 33.54
CA ILE A 528 -33.38 -28.26 34.80
C ILE A 528 -34.23 -29.05 35.78
N LEU A 529 -35.31 -29.71 35.30
CA LEU A 529 -36.18 -30.52 36.14
C LEU A 529 -35.60 -31.88 36.55
N LYS A 530 -34.50 -32.33 35.91
CA LYS A 530 -33.80 -33.56 36.30
C LYS A 530 -32.73 -33.34 37.39
N ARG A 531 -32.48 -32.10 37.77
CA ARG A 531 -31.60 -31.73 38.89
C ARG A 531 -32.37 -31.69 40.21
#